data_e7c30da7ece554f9ba0322c3337e0d94
#
_entry.id   e7c30da7ece554f9ba0322c3337e0d94
#
_cell.length_a   1.000
_cell.length_b   1.000
_cell.length_c   1.000
_cell.angle_alpha   90.00
_cell.angle_beta   90.00
_cell.angle_gamma   90.00
#
_symmetry.space_group_name_H-M   'P 1'
#
loop_
_entity.id
_entity.type
_entity.pdbx_description
1 polymer ?
#
loop_
_entity_poly.entity_id
_entity_poly.type
_entity_poly.pdbx_seq_one_letter_code
_entity_poly.pdbx_strand_id
1 'polypeptide(L)'
;SVVGCVATMPLLRPLGVTLPLYGLRGYSLSVPLAEGSQAPQLSVTDASRKVVYAPLGQRLRIAAMVDMGVDRAEVDPARIALLKQQVAETFPELDLNQAQAWAGLRPSTPHSKPIIDRAGRFNNLWLNVGQGALGFTLALGSAKLLTAQMLDQPLPIEPAPFRLG
;
A
#
# COMPACT_ATOMS: atom_id res chain seq x y z
N SER A 1 17.68 9.48 7.22
CA SER A 1 17.04 8.38 6.50
C SER A 1 15.73 8.85 5.87
N VAL A 2 15.38 8.26 4.75
CA VAL A 2 14.12 8.52 4.05
C VAL A 2 13.30 7.24 4.04
N VAL A 3 12.18 7.25 4.75
CA VAL A 3 11.14 6.22 4.69
C VAL A 3 9.93 6.88 4.04
N GLY A 4 9.49 6.38 2.89
CA GLY A 4 8.51 7.15 2.19
C GLY A 4 7.62 6.42 1.21
N CYS A 5 6.66 7.18 0.73
CA CYS A 5 5.72 6.83 -0.32
C CYS A 5 6.16 7.44 -1.67
N VAL A 6 5.26 7.51 -2.63
CA VAL A 6 5.49 8.16 -3.94
C VAL A 6 5.94 9.63 -3.78
N ALA A 7 5.48 10.33 -2.74
CA ALA A 7 5.87 11.70 -2.42
C ALA A 7 7.36 11.85 -2.02
N THR A 8 8.11 10.77 -1.85
CA THR A 8 9.55 10.81 -1.60
C THR A 8 10.34 11.30 -2.83
N MET A 9 9.87 11.04 -4.04
CA MET A 9 10.59 11.38 -5.27
C MET A 9 10.90 12.87 -5.42
N PRO A 10 9.97 13.81 -5.19
CA PRO A 10 10.27 15.24 -5.22
C PRO A 10 11.34 15.67 -4.22
N LEU A 11 11.46 15.02 -3.07
CA LEU A 11 12.48 15.33 -2.06
C LEU A 11 13.88 14.88 -2.48
N LEU A 12 13.99 13.86 -3.30
CA LEU A 12 15.27 13.27 -3.72
C LEU A 12 15.80 13.87 -5.03
N ARG A 13 14.93 14.40 -5.89
CA ARG A 13 15.33 15.02 -7.16
C ARG A 13 16.40 16.11 -7.04
N PRO A 14 16.30 17.07 -6.11
CA PRO A 14 17.33 18.11 -5.93
C PRO A 14 18.70 17.54 -5.54
N LEU A 15 18.70 16.33 -4.97
CA LEU A 15 19.91 15.61 -4.59
C LEU A 15 20.49 14.77 -5.74
N GLY A 16 19.85 14.76 -6.91
CA GLY A 16 20.25 13.93 -8.05
C GLY A 16 19.98 12.43 -7.83
N VAL A 17 19.11 12.07 -6.89
CA VAL A 17 18.71 10.66 -6.65
C VAL A 17 17.38 10.40 -7.34
N THR A 18 17.40 9.46 -8.27
CA THR A 18 16.19 9.00 -8.97
C THR A 18 15.82 7.61 -8.50
N LEU A 19 14.55 7.41 -8.18
CA LEU A 19 14.02 6.11 -7.77
C LEU A 19 13.06 5.57 -8.82
N PRO A 20 13.10 4.28 -9.15
CA PRO A 20 12.15 3.64 -10.05
C PRO A 20 10.82 3.35 -9.31
N LEU A 21 10.23 4.40 -8.73
CA LEU A 21 8.94 4.30 -8.03
C LEU A 21 7.80 4.81 -8.88
N TYR A 22 6.68 4.11 -8.82
CA TYR A 22 5.43 4.55 -9.41
C TYR A 22 4.26 4.29 -8.46
N GLY A 23 3.22 5.12 -8.59
CA GLY A 23 2.00 5.00 -7.79
C GLY A 23 1.05 3.97 -8.39
N LEU A 24 0.59 3.05 -7.54
CA LEU A 24 -0.57 2.21 -7.83
C LEU A 24 -1.73 2.70 -6.98
N ARG A 25 -2.73 3.36 -7.59
CA ARG A 25 -3.90 3.86 -6.87
C ARG A 25 -4.87 2.74 -6.57
N GLY A 26 -5.03 2.43 -5.29
CA GLY A 26 -6.02 1.49 -4.80
C GLY A 26 -7.21 2.20 -4.19
N TYR A 27 -8.37 1.53 -4.18
CA TYR A 27 -9.63 2.03 -3.65
C TYR A 27 -10.11 1.20 -2.48
N SER A 28 -10.86 1.82 -1.59
CA SER A 28 -11.57 1.08 -0.56
C SER A 28 -12.85 1.79 -0.12
N LEU A 29 -13.76 0.98 0.42
CA LEU A 29 -14.92 1.43 1.16
C LEU A 29 -14.74 1.03 2.63
N SER A 30 -15.20 1.88 3.53
CA SER A 30 -15.34 1.58 4.94
C SER A 30 -16.82 1.68 5.29
N VAL A 31 -17.45 0.54 5.52
CA VAL A 31 -18.90 0.43 5.74
C VAL A 31 -19.15 0.22 7.23
N PRO A 32 -19.89 1.10 7.91
CA PRO A 32 -20.32 0.85 9.27
C PRO A 32 -21.22 -0.39 9.33
N LEU A 33 -21.02 -1.24 10.33
CA LEU A 33 -21.85 -2.42 10.55
C LEU A 33 -22.87 -2.12 11.67
N ALA A 34 -24.15 -2.26 11.36
CA ALA A 34 -25.20 -2.25 12.36
C ALA A 34 -25.20 -3.57 13.15
N GLU A 35 -25.83 -3.56 14.32
CA GLU A 35 -26.05 -4.78 15.09
C GLU A 35 -26.86 -5.78 14.26
N GLY A 36 -26.40 -7.02 14.19
CA GLY A 36 -27.03 -8.07 13.36
C GLY A 36 -26.66 -8.04 11.88
N SER A 37 -25.79 -7.14 11.43
CA SER A 37 -25.32 -7.14 10.03
C SER A 37 -24.67 -8.45 9.64
N GLN A 38 -25.08 -8.98 8.49
CA GLN A 38 -24.50 -10.21 7.91
C GLN A 38 -23.20 -9.85 7.14
N ALA A 39 -22.14 -9.58 7.90
CA ALA A 39 -20.81 -9.35 7.35
C ALA A 39 -19.87 -10.52 7.69
N PRO A 40 -18.83 -10.78 6.90
CA PRO A 40 -17.87 -11.82 7.22
C PRO A 40 -17.18 -11.53 8.55
N GLN A 41 -17.01 -12.55 9.39
CA GLN A 41 -16.31 -12.48 10.68
C GLN A 41 -14.79 -12.58 10.54
N LEU A 42 -14.32 -13.07 9.40
CA LEU A 42 -12.90 -13.19 9.04
C LEU A 42 -12.62 -12.40 7.77
N SER A 43 -11.36 -12.09 7.55
CA SER A 43 -10.94 -11.49 6.27
C SER A 43 -11.12 -12.49 5.13
N VAL A 44 -11.86 -12.11 4.11
CA VAL A 44 -12.19 -12.93 2.94
C VAL A 44 -11.75 -12.22 1.67
N THR A 45 -11.21 -12.98 0.73
CA THR A 45 -10.84 -12.46 -0.59
C THR A 45 -11.70 -13.11 -1.67
N ASP A 46 -12.47 -12.31 -2.40
CA ASP A 46 -13.05 -12.72 -3.67
C ASP A 46 -11.96 -12.67 -4.74
N ALA A 47 -11.44 -13.85 -5.08
CA ALA A 47 -10.35 -13.97 -6.03
C ALA A 47 -10.77 -13.63 -7.46
N SER A 48 -12.05 -13.79 -7.81
CA SER A 48 -12.59 -13.51 -9.14
C SER A 48 -12.68 -12.02 -9.41
N ARG A 49 -13.18 -11.25 -8.44
CA ARG A 49 -13.33 -9.79 -8.51
C ARG A 49 -12.12 -9.02 -7.97
N LYS A 50 -11.16 -9.73 -7.36
CA LYS A 50 -9.98 -9.12 -6.67
C LYS A 50 -10.40 -8.13 -5.58
N VAL A 51 -11.42 -8.49 -4.81
CA VAL A 51 -11.94 -7.70 -3.69
C VAL A 51 -11.60 -8.38 -2.38
N VAL A 52 -11.10 -7.61 -1.42
CA VAL A 52 -10.82 -8.07 -0.06
C VAL A 52 -11.82 -7.46 0.89
N TYR A 53 -12.48 -8.29 1.68
CA TYR A 53 -13.40 -7.91 2.74
C TYR A 53 -12.73 -8.18 4.09
N ALA A 54 -12.51 -7.16 4.90
CA ALA A 54 -11.84 -7.28 6.19
C ALA A 54 -12.68 -6.63 7.31
N PRO A 55 -13.17 -7.40 8.28
CA PRO A 55 -13.84 -6.84 9.45
C PRO A 55 -12.82 -6.11 10.33
N LEU A 56 -13.12 -4.86 10.70
CA LEU A 56 -12.31 -4.00 11.54
C LEU A 56 -13.20 -3.37 12.63
N GLY A 57 -13.37 -4.08 13.74
CA GLY A 57 -14.29 -3.68 14.80
C GLY A 57 -15.73 -3.58 14.27
N GLN A 58 -16.34 -2.40 14.40
CA GLN A 58 -17.71 -2.14 13.93
C GLN A 58 -17.77 -1.69 12.46
N ARG A 59 -16.77 -1.99 11.66
CA ARG A 59 -16.72 -1.62 10.24
C ARG A 59 -16.25 -2.77 9.39
N LEU A 60 -16.78 -2.86 8.18
CA LEU A 60 -16.23 -3.71 7.13
C LEU A 60 -15.37 -2.84 6.20
N ARG A 61 -14.08 -3.14 6.13
CA ARG A 61 -13.19 -2.56 5.13
C ARG A 61 -13.21 -3.39 3.88
N ILE A 62 -13.52 -2.77 2.76
CA ILE A 62 -13.61 -3.42 1.46
C ILE A 62 -12.56 -2.75 0.57
N ALA A 63 -11.55 -3.51 0.14
CA ALA A 63 -10.46 -2.99 -0.68
C ALA A 63 -10.46 -3.69 -2.04
N ALA A 64 -10.36 -2.90 -3.11
CA ALA A 64 -10.38 -3.41 -4.47
C ALA A 64 -9.66 -2.48 -5.43
N MET A 65 -9.48 -2.96 -6.64
CA MET A 65 -9.03 -2.23 -7.82
C MET A 65 -7.64 -1.62 -7.70
N VAL A 66 -7.01 -1.44 -8.84
CA VAL A 66 -5.72 -0.76 -8.95
C VAL A 66 -5.71 0.00 -10.27
N ASP A 67 -5.45 1.29 -10.20
CA ASP A 67 -5.13 2.10 -11.39
C ASP A 67 -3.62 2.34 -11.44
N MET A 68 -3.07 2.19 -12.62
CA MET A 68 -1.66 2.47 -12.93
C MET A 68 -1.53 3.78 -13.71
N GLY A 69 -0.35 4.40 -13.63
CA GLY A 69 -0.07 5.63 -14.39
C GLY A 69 -0.73 6.88 -13.80
N VAL A 70 -1.07 6.85 -12.51
CA VAL A 70 -1.66 7.98 -11.78
C VAL A 70 -0.70 8.47 -10.70
N ASP A 71 -0.68 9.78 -10.47
CA ASP A 71 0.20 10.46 -9.51
C ASP A 71 -0.54 11.01 -8.28
N ARG A 72 -1.88 10.93 -8.27
CA ARG A 72 -2.74 11.47 -7.21
C ARG A 72 -3.65 10.42 -6.59
N ALA A 73 -3.86 10.54 -5.29
CA ALA A 73 -4.73 9.67 -4.49
C ALA A 73 -6.19 10.19 -4.49
N GLU A 74 -6.71 10.57 -5.66
CA GLU A 74 -8.08 11.07 -5.78
C GLU A 74 -9.07 9.91 -5.91
N VAL A 75 -10.21 10.06 -5.25
CA VAL A 75 -11.30 9.09 -5.35
C VAL A 75 -12.00 9.27 -6.70
N ASP A 76 -12.00 8.23 -7.53
CA ASP A 76 -12.75 8.19 -8.78
C ASP A 76 -14.17 7.70 -8.50
N PRO A 77 -15.22 8.53 -8.75
CA PRO A 77 -16.60 8.15 -8.50
C PRO A 77 -17.06 6.92 -9.28
N ALA A 78 -16.57 6.72 -10.51
CA ALA A 78 -16.94 5.57 -11.34
C ALA A 78 -16.36 4.27 -10.75
N ARG A 79 -15.13 4.30 -10.23
CA ARG A 79 -14.54 3.16 -9.52
C ARG A 79 -15.29 2.82 -8.24
N ILE A 80 -15.72 3.83 -7.51
CA ILE A 80 -16.51 3.62 -6.28
C ILE A 80 -17.89 3.07 -6.60
N ALA A 81 -18.56 3.57 -7.64
CA ALA A 81 -19.85 3.03 -8.09
C ALA A 81 -19.75 1.56 -8.46
N LEU A 82 -18.73 1.17 -9.25
CA LEU A 82 -18.48 -0.21 -9.62
C LEU A 82 -18.20 -1.08 -8.38
N LEU A 83 -17.39 -0.59 -7.43
CA LEU A 83 -17.12 -1.32 -6.19
C LEU A 83 -18.40 -1.52 -5.36
N LYS A 84 -19.22 -0.50 -5.22
CA LYS A 84 -20.51 -0.60 -4.52
C LYS A 84 -21.43 -1.64 -5.18
N GLN A 85 -21.50 -1.64 -6.51
CA GLN A 85 -22.26 -2.65 -7.25
C GLN A 85 -21.77 -4.07 -6.93
N GLN A 86 -20.48 -4.33 -7.04
CA GLN A 86 -19.87 -5.64 -6.75
C GLN A 86 -20.13 -6.09 -5.30
N VAL A 87 -20.09 -5.15 -4.36
CA VAL A 87 -20.38 -5.43 -2.94
C VAL A 87 -21.85 -5.78 -2.76
N ALA A 88 -22.77 -5.03 -3.36
CA ALA A 88 -24.20 -5.30 -3.27
C ALA A 88 -24.60 -6.66 -3.87
N GLU A 89 -23.91 -7.11 -4.92
CA GLU A 89 -24.09 -8.45 -5.47
C GLU A 89 -23.63 -9.55 -4.51
N THR A 90 -22.60 -9.30 -3.70
CA THR A 90 -22.01 -10.27 -2.77
C THR A 90 -22.70 -10.25 -1.40
N PHE A 91 -23.05 -9.07 -0.92
CA PHE A 91 -23.67 -8.80 0.37
C PHE A 91 -24.87 -7.86 0.19
N PRO A 92 -26.02 -8.35 -0.31
CA PRO A 92 -27.17 -7.51 -0.63
C PRO A 92 -27.78 -6.82 0.60
N GLU A 93 -27.60 -7.38 1.80
CA GLU A 93 -28.11 -6.81 3.06
C GLU A 93 -27.23 -5.70 3.65
N LEU A 94 -26.07 -5.42 3.04
CA LEU A 94 -25.13 -4.45 3.56
C LEU A 94 -25.53 -3.01 3.14
N ASP A 95 -25.79 -2.13 4.11
CA ASP A 95 -26.08 -0.72 3.82
C ASP A 95 -24.83 0.03 3.36
N LEU A 96 -24.78 0.35 2.07
CA LEU A 96 -23.69 1.09 1.44
C LEU A 96 -23.91 2.60 1.39
N ASN A 97 -25.01 3.13 1.92
CA ASN A 97 -25.31 4.56 1.88
C ASN A 97 -24.33 5.38 2.73
N GLN A 98 -23.92 4.81 3.87
CA GLN A 98 -22.96 5.43 4.79
C GLN A 98 -21.50 4.99 4.53
N ALA A 99 -21.24 4.28 3.44
CA ALA A 99 -19.91 3.82 3.09
C ALA A 99 -18.99 5.01 2.79
N GLN A 100 -17.88 5.08 3.50
CA GLN A 100 -16.82 6.08 3.27
C GLN A 100 -15.84 5.57 2.23
N ALA A 101 -15.74 6.29 1.11
CA ALA A 101 -14.79 5.99 0.06
C ALA A 101 -13.40 6.56 0.38
N TRP A 102 -12.37 5.83 -0.01
CA TRP A 102 -10.98 6.26 0.11
C TRP A 102 -10.16 5.74 -1.07
N ALA A 103 -9.16 6.53 -1.47
CA ALA A 103 -8.16 6.11 -2.43
C ALA A 103 -6.75 6.44 -1.90
N GLY A 104 -5.76 5.66 -2.30
CA GLY A 104 -4.37 5.88 -1.90
C GLY A 104 -3.38 5.29 -2.89
N LEU A 105 -2.18 5.88 -2.92
CA LEU A 105 -1.09 5.43 -3.78
C LEU A 105 -0.21 4.43 -3.01
N ARG A 106 -0.03 3.25 -3.59
CA ARG A 106 0.95 2.27 -3.14
C ARG A 106 2.26 2.54 -3.89
N PRO A 107 3.38 2.80 -3.20
CA PRO A 107 4.67 3.00 -3.85
C PRO A 107 5.22 1.67 -4.34
N SER A 108 5.21 1.44 -5.63
CA SER A 108 5.69 0.20 -6.23
C SER A 108 6.96 0.40 -7.03
N THR A 109 7.79 -0.63 -7.08
CA THR A 109 8.96 -0.73 -7.94
C THR A 109 8.67 -1.71 -9.09
N PRO A 110 9.38 -1.65 -10.22
CA PRO A 110 9.18 -2.54 -11.36
C PRO A 110 9.27 -4.04 -11.01
N HIS A 111 10.08 -4.37 -10.03
CA HIS A 111 10.30 -5.77 -9.60
C HIS A 111 9.54 -6.13 -8.32
N SER A 112 8.65 -5.27 -7.84
CA SER A 112 7.87 -5.46 -6.60
C SER A 112 8.73 -5.70 -5.35
N LYS A 113 10.02 -5.36 -5.39
CA LYS A 113 10.95 -5.43 -4.25
C LYS A 113 11.18 -4.03 -3.70
N PRO A 114 11.16 -3.83 -2.38
CA PRO A 114 11.52 -2.54 -1.81
C PRO A 114 12.99 -2.20 -2.06
N ILE A 115 13.31 -0.91 -2.03
CA ILE A 115 14.68 -0.41 -2.03
C ILE A 115 15.04 -0.10 -0.58
N ILE A 116 16.02 -0.84 -0.05
CA ILE A 116 16.53 -0.72 1.33
C ILE A 116 18.04 -0.61 1.21
N ASP A 117 18.52 0.65 1.07
CA ASP A 117 19.93 0.87 0.71
C ASP A 117 20.36 2.29 1.08
N ARG A 118 21.67 2.53 1.01
CA ARG A 118 22.23 3.87 1.03
C ARG A 118 22.08 4.52 -0.35
N ALA A 119 21.73 5.80 -0.38
CA ALA A 119 21.53 6.53 -1.63
C ALA A 119 22.87 6.95 -2.26
N GLY A 120 23.51 6.03 -2.95
CA GLY A 120 24.67 6.26 -3.79
C GLY A 120 25.82 6.98 -3.07
N ARG A 121 26.16 8.21 -3.51
CA ARG A 121 27.25 9.03 -3.01
C ARG A 121 27.07 9.67 -1.62
N PHE A 122 25.86 9.57 -1.05
CA PHE A 122 25.57 10.19 0.24
C PHE A 122 25.84 9.22 1.40
N ASN A 123 26.66 9.64 2.37
CA ASN A 123 26.97 8.80 3.54
C ASN A 123 25.85 8.79 4.59
N ASN A 124 24.95 9.78 4.55
CA ASN A 124 23.89 10.00 5.53
C ASN A 124 22.47 9.86 4.95
N LEU A 125 22.34 9.52 3.68
CA LEU A 125 21.04 9.32 3.02
C LEU A 125 20.76 7.83 2.82
N TRP A 126 19.75 7.34 3.51
CA TRP A 126 19.32 5.96 3.49
C TRP A 126 17.87 5.85 3.01
N LEU A 127 17.59 4.86 2.23
CA LEU A 127 16.30 4.61 1.59
C LEU A 127 15.64 3.38 2.20
N ASN A 128 14.35 3.49 2.49
CA ASN A 128 13.48 2.36 2.79
C ASN A 128 12.12 2.62 2.13
N VAL A 129 12.00 2.30 0.87
CA VAL A 129 10.90 2.73 0.00
C VAL A 129 10.45 1.61 -0.95
N GLY A 130 9.27 1.76 -1.53
CA GLY A 130 8.82 0.86 -2.59
C GLY A 130 8.20 -0.46 -2.11
N GLN A 131 7.69 -0.52 -0.88
CA GLN A 131 7.06 -1.72 -0.30
C GLN A 131 5.72 -2.10 -0.94
N GLY A 132 5.19 -1.29 -1.86
CA GLY A 132 3.94 -1.55 -2.56
C GLY A 132 2.75 -1.72 -1.61
N ALA A 133 2.02 -2.81 -1.77
CA ALA A 133 0.89 -3.16 -0.91
C ALA A 133 1.29 -3.79 0.43
N LEU A 134 2.56 -4.17 0.60
CA LEU A 134 3.04 -4.96 1.74
C LEU A 134 3.77 -4.11 2.80
N GLY A 135 3.63 -2.78 2.77
CA GLY A 135 4.37 -1.89 3.66
C GLY A 135 4.23 -2.22 5.14
N PHE A 136 3.02 -2.52 5.60
CA PHE A 136 2.79 -2.92 6.98
C PHE A 136 3.45 -4.27 7.31
N THR A 137 3.27 -5.26 6.46
CA THR A 137 3.83 -6.61 6.64
C THR A 137 5.36 -6.60 6.66
N LEU A 138 5.97 -5.78 5.80
CA LEU A 138 7.43 -5.70 5.67
C LEU A 138 8.09 -4.71 6.65
N ALA A 139 7.31 -3.93 7.41
CA ALA A 139 7.81 -2.80 8.19
C ALA A 139 8.97 -3.17 9.12
N LEU A 140 8.79 -4.18 9.97
CA LEU A 140 9.82 -4.59 10.93
C LEU A 140 11.04 -5.22 10.27
N GLY A 141 10.84 -6.07 9.24
CA GLY A 141 11.92 -6.70 8.51
C GLY A 141 12.78 -5.68 7.75
N SER A 142 12.15 -4.74 7.03
CA SER A 142 12.86 -3.70 6.31
C SER A 142 13.57 -2.71 7.24
N ALA A 143 12.94 -2.37 8.37
CA ALA A 143 13.58 -1.53 9.38
C ALA A 143 14.83 -2.22 9.98
N LYS A 144 14.72 -3.52 10.32
CA LYS A 144 15.84 -4.29 10.85
C LYS A 144 17.02 -4.36 9.86
N LEU A 145 16.73 -4.62 8.59
CA LEU A 145 17.76 -4.66 7.54
C LEU A 145 18.44 -3.29 7.39
N LEU A 146 17.64 -2.20 7.28
CA LEU A 146 18.18 -0.86 7.16
C LEU A 146 19.04 -0.47 8.37
N THR A 147 18.57 -0.74 9.58
CA THR A 147 19.31 -0.42 10.81
C THR A 147 20.64 -1.19 10.88
N ALA A 148 20.64 -2.47 10.52
CA ALA A 148 21.87 -3.25 10.49
C ALA A 148 22.88 -2.69 9.48
N GLN A 149 22.43 -2.26 8.30
CA GLN A 149 23.29 -1.57 7.32
C GLN A 149 23.82 -0.23 7.84
N MET A 150 22.99 0.58 8.52
CA MET A 150 23.39 1.89 9.06
C MET A 150 24.41 1.79 10.18
N LEU A 151 24.35 0.73 10.97
CA LEU A 151 25.19 0.51 12.17
C LEU A 151 26.33 -0.50 11.93
N ASP A 152 26.53 -0.92 10.68
CA ASP A 152 27.54 -1.92 10.29
C ASP A 152 27.46 -3.21 11.13
N GLN A 153 26.22 -3.67 11.36
CA GLN A 153 25.92 -4.87 12.11
C GLN A 153 25.72 -6.09 11.19
N PRO A 154 25.78 -7.31 11.72
CA PRO A 154 25.45 -8.53 10.95
C PRO A 154 24.08 -8.41 10.32
N LEU A 155 24.00 -8.62 9.00
CA LEU A 155 22.76 -8.46 8.24
C LEU A 155 21.82 -9.66 8.46
N PRO A 156 20.54 -9.43 8.68
CA PRO A 156 19.57 -10.51 8.89
C PRO A 156 19.27 -11.32 7.64
N ILE A 157 19.48 -10.73 6.44
CA ILE A 157 19.30 -11.36 5.11
C ILE A 157 20.27 -10.74 4.12
N GLU A 158 20.44 -11.37 2.96
CA GLU A 158 21.23 -10.85 1.84
C GLU A 158 20.65 -9.52 1.32
N PRO A 159 21.40 -8.39 1.34
CA PRO A 159 20.91 -7.09 0.96
C PRO A 159 20.87 -6.83 -0.55
N ALA A 160 21.63 -7.61 -1.35
CA ALA A 160 21.79 -7.36 -2.80
C ALA A 160 20.46 -7.22 -3.57
N PRO A 161 19.40 -8.01 -3.28
CA PRO A 161 18.11 -7.86 -3.98
C PRO A 161 17.37 -6.55 -3.71
N PHE A 162 17.79 -5.79 -2.69
CA PHE A 162 17.12 -4.56 -2.23
C PHE A 162 17.95 -3.30 -2.50
N ARG A 163 19.06 -3.42 -3.21
CA ARG A 163 19.92 -2.28 -3.55
C ARG A 163 19.27 -1.37 -4.58
N LEU A 164 19.61 -0.09 -4.47
CA LEU A 164 19.37 0.87 -5.54
C LEU A 164 20.36 0.57 -6.67
N GLY A 165 19.85 0.17 -7.82
CA GLY A 165 20.64 -0.11 -9.01
C GLY A 165 21.27 1.13 -9.64
#